data_ea495177ec020356273321fc7c7dce77
#
_entry.id   ea495177ec020356273321fc7c7dce77
#
_cell.length_a   1.000
_cell.length_b   1.000
_cell.length_c   1.000
_cell.angle_alpha   90.00
_cell.angle_beta   90.00
_cell.angle_gamma   90.00
#
_symmetry.space_group_name_H-M   'P 1'
#
loop_
_entity.id
_entity.type
_entity.pdbx_description
1 polymer ?
#
loop_
_entity_poly.entity_id
_entity_poly.type
_entity_poly.pdbx_seq_one_letter_code
_entity_poly.pdbx_strand_id
1 'polypeptide(L)'
;MQAVPSPLVRRLVPADVPLLYPLIRLSFPHISLREWTRIGRKMARAGKRAREGILVAHYGESRPPCAMATFRRGFDLFSGDTLSADYIIALSFAHKQQIIDALIPAMEKLAREMGCRAIRTFSYSNPMANKEDTVLKLCSTSHITERTVRIERDKQIDHPL
;
A
#
# COMPACT_ATOMS: atom_id res chain seq x y z
N MET A 1 5.80 7.12 -29.24
CA MET A 1 5.17 6.57 -28.01
C MET A 1 5.83 7.24 -26.82
N GLN A 2 5.10 8.09 -26.11
CA GLN A 2 5.62 8.66 -24.87
C GLN A 2 5.59 7.58 -23.80
N ALA A 3 6.72 7.29 -23.17
CA ALA A 3 6.78 6.39 -22.04
C ALA A 3 5.90 6.98 -20.91
N VAL A 4 4.94 6.20 -20.45
CA VAL A 4 4.13 6.60 -19.29
C VAL A 4 5.07 6.66 -18.09
N PRO A 5 5.16 7.81 -17.39
CA PRO A 5 6.05 7.93 -16.25
C PRO A 5 5.69 6.91 -15.16
N SER A 6 6.70 6.30 -14.56
CA SER A 6 6.47 5.42 -13.40
C SER A 6 5.89 6.20 -12.23
N PRO A 7 4.91 5.65 -11.51
CA PRO A 7 4.35 6.34 -10.36
C PRO A 7 5.38 6.47 -9.23
N LEU A 8 5.39 7.62 -8.57
CA LEU A 8 6.17 7.88 -7.36
C LEU A 8 5.38 7.39 -6.14
N VAL A 9 6.04 6.68 -5.24
CA VAL A 9 5.43 6.17 -4.01
C VAL A 9 6.10 6.82 -2.80
N ARG A 10 5.27 7.34 -1.90
CA ARG A 10 5.71 7.92 -0.63
C ARG A 10 4.70 7.71 0.49
N ARG A 11 5.07 8.01 1.72
CA ARG A 11 4.12 8.03 2.83
C ARG A 11 3.09 9.14 2.65
N LEU A 12 1.88 8.87 3.12
CA LEU A 12 0.78 9.83 3.19
C LEU A 12 1.23 11.08 3.95
N VAL A 13 0.93 12.25 3.38
CA VAL A 13 1.06 13.55 4.05
C VAL A 13 -0.32 14.19 4.22
N PRO A 14 -0.48 15.15 5.15
CA PRO A 14 -1.79 15.77 5.41
C PRO A 14 -2.48 16.36 4.18
N ALA A 15 -1.72 16.87 3.22
CA ALA A 15 -2.24 17.43 1.97
C ALA A 15 -2.91 16.39 1.06
N ASP A 16 -2.50 15.11 1.13
CA ASP A 16 -3.09 14.04 0.33
C ASP A 16 -4.45 13.59 0.85
N VAL A 17 -4.72 13.79 2.14
CA VAL A 17 -5.90 13.23 2.80
C VAL A 17 -7.21 13.57 2.08
N PRO A 18 -7.50 14.85 1.76
CA PRO A 18 -8.71 15.18 1.01
C PRO A 18 -8.70 14.64 -0.41
N LEU A 19 -7.52 14.56 -1.05
CA LEU A 19 -7.36 14.09 -2.43
C LEU A 19 -7.60 12.59 -2.59
N LEU A 20 -7.41 11.81 -1.54
CA LEU A 20 -7.68 10.37 -1.50
C LEU A 20 -9.16 10.03 -1.27
N TYR A 21 -9.98 10.98 -0.84
CA TYR A 21 -11.34 10.66 -0.47
C TYR A 21 -12.19 10.03 -1.59
N PRO A 22 -12.09 10.45 -2.86
CA PRO A 22 -12.81 9.77 -3.94
C PRO A 22 -12.46 8.28 -4.01
N LEU A 23 -11.18 7.93 -3.86
CA LEU A 23 -10.69 6.56 -3.86
C LEU A 23 -11.22 5.76 -2.65
N ILE A 24 -11.22 6.38 -1.47
CA ILE A 24 -11.78 5.81 -0.25
C ILE A 24 -13.27 5.55 -0.39
N ARG A 25 -14.03 6.51 -0.90
CA ARG A 25 -15.49 6.38 -1.06
C ARG A 25 -15.87 5.27 -2.03
N LEU A 26 -15.12 5.11 -3.13
CA LEU A 26 -15.35 4.03 -4.09
C LEU A 26 -15.11 2.65 -3.47
N SER A 27 -14.11 2.53 -2.61
CA SER A 27 -13.74 1.25 -2.00
C SER A 27 -14.49 0.96 -0.70
N PHE A 28 -14.85 2.00 0.05
CA PHE A 28 -15.50 1.95 1.35
C PHE A 28 -16.66 2.96 1.41
N PRO A 29 -17.81 2.70 0.78
CA PRO A 29 -18.91 3.66 0.65
C PRO A 29 -19.48 4.13 1.99
N HIS A 30 -19.29 3.34 3.06
CA HIS A 30 -19.75 3.64 4.41
C HIS A 30 -18.87 4.66 5.16
N ILE A 31 -17.65 4.92 4.66
CA ILE A 31 -16.75 5.89 5.30
C ILE A 31 -17.08 7.30 4.81
N SER A 32 -17.53 8.14 5.73
CA SER A 32 -17.78 9.55 5.46
C SER A 32 -16.48 10.35 5.29
N LEU A 33 -16.57 11.51 4.60
CA LEU A 33 -15.43 12.43 4.48
C LEU A 33 -14.87 12.85 5.83
N ARG A 34 -15.73 13.07 6.83
CA ARG A 34 -15.33 13.45 8.19
C ARG A 34 -14.52 12.35 8.87
N GLU A 35 -14.98 11.10 8.79
CA GLU A 35 -14.27 9.94 9.35
C GLU A 35 -12.95 9.71 8.65
N TRP A 36 -12.94 9.74 7.31
CA TRP A 36 -11.70 9.63 6.54
C TRP A 36 -10.71 10.73 6.90
N THR A 37 -11.15 11.98 6.98
CA THR A 37 -10.28 13.10 7.33
C THR A 37 -9.64 12.92 8.70
N ARG A 38 -10.40 12.44 9.68
CA ARG A 38 -9.89 12.13 11.03
C ARG A 38 -8.84 11.02 10.99
N ILE A 39 -9.13 9.91 10.33
CA ILE A 39 -8.23 8.74 10.22
C ILE A 39 -6.98 9.10 9.42
N GLY A 40 -7.14 9.68 8.25
CA GLY A 40 -6.04 10.03 7.35
C GLY A 40 -5.07 11.05 7.97
N ARG A 41 -5.59 12.08 8.64
CA ARG A 41 -4.76 13.05 9.36
C ARG A 41 -3.98 12.41 10.50
N LYS A 42 -4.59 11.50 11.25
CA LYS A 42 -3.89 10.74 12.30
C LYS A 42 -2.73 9.95 11.70
N MET A 43 -2.97 9.20 10.63
CA MET A 43 -1.94 8.41 9.96
C MET A 43 -0.85 9.26 9.31
N ALA A 44 -1.21 10.38 8.68
CA ALA A 44 -0.25 11.30 8.06
C ALA A 44 0.69 11.97 9.07
N ARG A 45 0.22 12.20 10.30
CA ARG A 45 1.01 12.81 11.39
C ARG A 45 1.84 11.81 12.19
N ALA A 46 1.59 10.53 12.05
CA ALA A 46 2.24 9.50 12.87
C ALA A 46 3.78 9.37 12.65
N GLY A 47 4.31 10.03 11.61
CA GLY A 47 5.75 10.14 11.37
C GLY A 47 6.41 8.86 10.83
N LYS A 48 7.73 8.96 10.60
CA LYS A 48 8.50 7.88 9.95
C LYS A 48 8.65 6.62 10.80
N ARG A 49 8.55 6.72 12.12
CA ARG A 49 8.69 5.59 13.06
C ARG A 49 7.36 4.90 13.37
N ALA A 50 6.26 5.37 12.79
CA ALA A 50 4.95 4.75 13.02
C ALA A 50 4.94 3.30 12.54
N ARG A 51 4.36 2.42 13.37
CA ARG A 51 4.23 0.99 13.07
C ARG A 51 3.13 0.71 12.04
N GLU A 52 2.28 1.68 11.78
CA GLU A 52 1.19 1.62 10.79
C GLU A 52 1.11 2.94 10.01
N GLY A 53 0.54 2.89 8.83
CA GLY A 53 0.37 4.06 7.99
C GLY A 53 -0.14 3.73 6.61
N ILE A 54 0.00 4.71 5.72
CA ILE A 54 -0.44 4.61 4.34
C ILE A 54 0.70 5.05 3.42
N LEU A 55 0.96 4.26 2.38
CA LEU A 55 1.73 4.65 1.21
C LEU A 55 0.76 5.16 0.15
N VAL A 56 1.15 6.19 -0.57
CA VAL A 56 0.40 6.75 -1.70
C VAL A 56 1.25 6.76 -2.95
N ALA A 57 0.63 6.49 -4.09
CA ALA A 57 1.26 6.54 -5.40
C ALA A 57 0.67 7.67 -6.24
N HIS A 58 1.51 8.39 -6.97
CA HIS A 58 1.10 9.45 -7.89
C HIS A 58 2.00 9.51 -9.14
N TYR A 59 1.41 9.95 -10.24
CA TYR A 59 2.13 10.22 -11.49
C TYR A 59 2.70 11.64 -11.53
N GLY A 60 3.59 11.97 -10.57
CA GLY A 60 4.20 13.28 -10.40
C GLY A 60 3.65 14.04 -9.18
N GLU A 61 4.48 14.91 -8.60
CA GLU A 61 4.21 15.58 -7.32
C GLU A 61 2.96 16.48 -7.33
N SER A 62 2.63 17.04 -8.50
CA SER A 62 1.47 17.94 -8.66
C SER A 62 0.17 17.21 -8.99
N ARG A 63 0.18 15.89 -9.14
CA ARG A 63 -1.02 15.12 -9.46
C ARG A 63 -1.62 14.49 -8.21
N PRO A 64 -2.95 14.37 -8.15
CA PRO A 64 -3.60 13.68 -7.05
C PRO A 64 -3.13 12.21 -6.96
N PRO A 65 -3.16 11.62 -5.76
CA PRO A 65 -2.85 10.21 -5.60
C PRO A 65 -3.76 9.32 -6.46
N CYS A 66 -3.17 8.37 -7.16
CA CYS A 66 -3.89 7.40 -7.99
C CYS A 66 -4.05 6.04 -7.30
N ALA A 67 -3.30 5.80 -6.22
CA ALA A 67 -3.40 4.58 -5.44
C ALA A 67 -2.92 4.80 -4.01
N MET A 68 -3.30 3.86 -3.14
CA MET A 68 -2.82 3.77 -1.77
C MET A 68 -2.63 2.32 -1.35
N ALA A 69 -1.72 2.11 -0.40
CA ALA A 69 -1.56 0.86 0.32
C ALA A 69 -1.47 1.15 1.82
N THR A 70 -2.28 0.49 2.63
CA THR A 70 -2.11 0.51 4.08
C THR A 70 -0.99 -0.44 4.46
N PHE A 71 -0.25 -0.11 5.50
CA PHE A 71 0.74 -1.00 6.06
C PHE A 71 0.67 -1.01 7.59
N ARG A 72 1.02 -2.15 8.17
CA ARG A 72 1.14 -2.33 9.60
C ARG A 72 2.26 -3.32 9.90
N ARG A 73 3.17 -2.93 10.81
CA ARG A 73 4.16 -3.85 11.36
C ARG A 73 3.51 -4.68 12.45
N GLY A 74 3.62 -5.99 12.32
CA GLY A 74 3.17 -6.98 13.27
C GLY A 74 4.23 -8.04 13.54
N PHE A 75 3.85 -9.02 14.34
CA PHE A 75 4.65 -10.22 14.58
C PHE A 75 3.82 -11.44 14.19
N ASP A 76 4.45 -12.33 13.45
CA ASP A 76 3.89 -13.61 13.04
C ASP A 76 4.77 -14.74 13.57
N LEU A 77 4.17 -15.81 14.07
CA LEU A 77 4.90 -16.93 14.68
C LEU A 77 5.84 -17.64 13.71
N PHE A 78 5.48 -17.70 12.42
CA PHE A 78 6.29 -18.35 11.40
C PHE A 78 7.33 -17.43 10.77
N SER A 79 6.96 -16.17 10.53
CA SER A 79 7.76 -15.21 9.78
C SER A 79 8.49 -14.19 10.66
N GLY A 80 8.17 -14.11 11.95
CA GLY A 80 8.69 -13.10 12.86
C GLY A 80 8.12 -11.71 12.58
N ASP A 81 8.94 -10.68 12.68
CA ASP A 81 8.53 -9.31 12.37
C ASP A 81 8.09 -9.20 10.90
N THR A 82 6.85 -8.82 10.67
CA THR A 82 6.19 -8.82 9.36
C THR A 82 5.54 -7.48 9.08
N LEU A 83 5.67 -7.00 7.85
CA LEU A 83 4.90 -5.87 7.34
C LEU A 83 3.65 -6.40 6.62
N SER A 84 2.48 -6.10 7.15
CA SER A 84 1.21 -6.45 6.52
C SER A 84 0.67 -5.29 5.71
N ALA A 85 0.24 -5.54 4.47
CA ALA A 85 -0.54 -4.62 3.66
C ALA A 85 -1.97 -5.15 3.58
N ASP A 86 -2.86 -4.53 4.37
CA ASP A 86 -4.23 -5.00 4.51
C ASP A 86 -5.12 -4.51 3.35
N TYR A 87 -4.82 -3.33 2.80
CA TYR A 87 -5.59 -2.72 1.71
C TYR A 87 -4.64 -2.11 0.69
N ILE A 88 -4.75 -2.57 -0.55
CA ILE A 88 -4.12 -1.93 -1.71
C ILE A 88 -5.26 -1.51 -2.63
N ILE A 89 -5.42 -0.21 -2.84
CA ILE A 89 -6.48 0.37 -3.63
C ILE A 89 -5.86 1.23 -4.72
N ALA A 90 -6.26 1.00 -5.96
CA ALA A 90 -5.80 1.78 -7.10
C ALA A 90 -6.98 2.18 -7.99
N LEU A 91 -6.94 3.39 -8.52
CA LEU A 91 -7.82 3.77 -9.63
C LEU A 91 -7.36 2.98 -10.86
N SER A 92 -8.25 2.14 -11.35
CA SER A 92 -7.95 1.29 -12.49
C SER A 92 -8.27 2.01 -13.80
N PHE A 93 -7.41 2.90 -14.17
CA PHE A 93 -7.23 3.23 -15.57
C PHE A 93 -6.02 2.45 -16.09
N ALA A 94 -5.87 2.27 -17.39
CA ALA A 94 -4.95 1.43 -18.17
C ALA A 94 -3.55 1.00 -17.59
N HIS A 95 -3.16 1.48 -16.40
CA HIS A 95 -1.81 1.31 -15.83
C HIS A 95 -1.77 0.64 -14.45
N LYS A 96 -2.78 -0.20 -14.15
CA LYS A 96 -2.90 -0.93 -12.89
C LYS A 96 -1.62 -1.66 -12.49
N GLN A 97 -1.02 -2.40 -13.42
CA GLN A 97 0.18 -3.17 -13.16
C GLN A 97 1.36 -2.27 -12.79
N GLN A 98 1.53 -1.14 -13.46
CA GLN A 98 2.60 -0.19 -13.15
C GLN A 98 2.49 0.40 -11.74
N ILE A 99 1.26 0.62 -11.24
CA ILE A 99 1.00 1.09 -9.88
C ILE A 99 1.41 0.01 -8.87
N ILE A 100 1.03 -1.23 -9.11
CA ILE A 100 1.41 -2.37 -8.25
C ILE A 100 2.92 -2.56 -8.26
N ASP A 101 3.54 -2.52 -9.46
CA ASP A 101 4.98 -2.67 -9.64
C ASP A 101 5.78 -1.55 -8.95
N ALA A 102 5.18 -0.38 -8.73
CA ALA A 102 5.77 0.70 -7.95
C ALA A 102 5.53 0.55 -6.44
N LEU A 103 4.35 0.07 -6.03
CA LEU A 103 4.01 -0.10 -4.61
C LEU A 103 4.80 -1.24 -3.94
N ILE A 104 5.01 -2.35 -4.63
CA ILE A 104 5.71 -3.52 -4.06
C ILE A 104 7.14 -3.17 -3.64
N PRO A 105 8.00 -2.60 -4.50
CA PRO A 105 9.36 -2.21 -4.08
C PRO A 105 9.37 -1.16 -2.96
N ALA A 106 8.41 -0.24 -2.95
CA ALA A 106 8.28 0.74 -1.87
C ALA A 106 7.92 0.09 -0.54
N MET A 107 7.06 -0.93 -0.55
CA MET A 107 6.73 -1.73 0.63
C MET A 107 7.92 -2.57 1.09
N GLU A 108 8.68 -3.16 0.18
CA GLU A 108 9.91 -3.91 0.50
C GLU A 108 10.96 -3.01 1.16
N LYS A 109 11.18 -1.81 0.62
CA LYS A 109 12.06 -0.81 1.21
C LYS A 109 11.60 -0.45 2.62
N LEU A 110 10.30 -0.16 2.79
CA LEU A 110 9.71 0.16 4.08
C LEU A 110 9.85 -0.99 5.08
N ALA A 111 9.64 -2.23 4.66
CA ALA A 111 9.78 -3.41 5.50
C ALA A 111 11.23 -3.57 6.01
N ARG A 112 12.23 -3.36 5.12
CA ARG A 112 13.65 -3.35 5.52
C ARG A 112 13.95 -2.26 6.53
N GLU A 113 13.49 -1.03 6.29
CA GLU A 113 13.66 0.11 7.20
C GLU A 113 13.03 -0.15 8.58
N MET A 114 11.93 -0.89 8.63
CA MET A 114 11.23 -1.27 9.85
C MET A 114 11.78 -2.55 10.50
N GLY A 115 12.80 -3.19 9.92
CA GLY A 115 13.40 -4.43 10.43
C GLY A 115 12.51 -5.66 10.28
N CYS A 116 11.54 -5.63 9.37
CA CYS A 116 10.68 -6.77 9.08
C CYS A 116 11.42 -7.84 8.27
N ARG A 117 11.06 -9.11 8.48
CA ARG A 117 11.62 -10.27 7.79
C ARG A 117 10.76 -10.74 6.61
N ALA A 118 9.49 -10.34 6.61
CA ALA A 118 8.52 -10.72 5.58
C ALA A 118 7.55 -9.59 5.31
N ILE A 119 6.94 -9.64 4.12
CA ILE A 119 5.78 -8.82 3.76
C ILE A 119 4.63 -9.77 3.50
N ARG A 120 3.48 -9.47 4.10
CA ARG A 120 2.23 -10.18 3.87
C ARG A 120 1.26 -9.23 3.17
N THR A 121 0.82 -9.63 1.99
CA THR A 121 -0.25 -8.93 1.27
C THR A 121 -1.45 -9.84 1.19
N PHE A 122 -2.64 -9.30 1.48
CA PHE A 122 -3.89 -10.00 1.29
C PHE A 122 -4.46 -9.61 -0.07
N SER A 123 -4.58 -10.60 -0.95
CA SER A 123 -5.28 -10.41 -2.22
C SER A 123 -6.68 -11.00 -2.08
N TYR A 124 -7.69 -10.15 -2.24
CA TYR A 124 -9.06 -10.59 -2.25
C TYR A 124 -9.57 -10.54 -3.69
N SER A 125 -9.90 -11.66 -4.29
CA SER A 125 -10.59 -11.69 -5.56
C SER A 125 -12.09 -11.58 -5.32
N ASN A 126 -12.73 -10.55 -5.86
CA ASN A 126 -14.18 -10.45 -5.82
C ASN A 126 -14.79 -11.18 -7.03
N PRO A 127 -15.48 -12.33 -6.84
CA PRO A 127 -16.10 -13.05 -7.94
C PRO A 127 -17.28 -12.30 -8.58
N MET A 128 -17.76 -11.22 -7.95
CA MET A 128 -18.92 -10.44 -8.39
C MET A 128 -18.55 -9.08 -9.01
N ALA A 129 -17.27 -8.76 -9.16
CA ALA A 129 -16.87 -7.53 -9.83
C ALA A 129 -17.14 -7.66 -11.33
N ASN A 130 -18.21 -7.02 -11.80
CA ASN A 130 -18.46 -6.81 -13.22
C ASN A 130 -17.24 -6.13 -13.85
N LYS A 131 -16.93 -6.48 -15.09
CA LYS A 131 -15.76 -6.05 -15.87
C LYS A 131 -15.59 -4.52 -16.02
N GLU A 132 -16.50 -3.71 -15.52
CA GLU A 132 -16.52 -2.26 -15.66
C GLU A 132 -16.17 -1.49 -14.37
N ASP A 133 -16.14 -2.14 -13.19
CA ASP A 133 -15.75 -1.48 -11.94
C ASP A 133 -14.26 -1.59 -11.71
N THR A 134 -13.61 -0.53 -12.05
CA THR A 134 -12.16 -0.41 -12.16
C THR A 134 -11.47 0.04 -10.87
N VAL A 135 -12.03 -0.23 -9.73
CA VAL A 135 -11.33 -0.16 -8.45
C VAL A 135 -10.81 -1.55 -8.11
N LEU A 136 -9.49 -1.71 -8.16
CA LEU A 136 -8.84 -2.88 -7.61
C LEU A 136 -9.04 -2.91 -6.10
N LYS A 137 -10.18 -3.40 -5.69
CA LYS A 137 -10.33 -3.97 -4.38
C LYS A 137 -9.54 -5.27 -4.40
N LEU A 138 -8.26 -5.23 -4.06
CA LEU A 138 -7.53 -6.44 -3.68
C LEU A 138 -8.08 -6.98 -2.35
N CYS A 139 -9.38 -6.76 -2.11
CA CYS A 139 -10.13 -7.16 -0.94
C CYS A 139 -11.44 -7.80 -1.36
N SER A 140 -11.52 -9.09 -1.46
CA SER A 140 -12.77 -9.81 -1.46
C SER A 140 -12.76 -10.96 -0.44
N THR A 141 -13.92 -11.19 0.12
CA THR A 141 -14.15 -11.99 1.32
C THR A 141 -14.15 -13.51 1.09
N SER A 142 -13.86 -14.03 -0.08
CA SER A 142 -14.10 -15.45 -0.36
C SER A 142 -12.91 -16.32 -0.69
N HIS A 143 -11.77 -15.77 -1.09
CA HIS A 143 -10.53 -16.54 -1.24
C HIS A 143 -9.33 -15.68 -0.88
N ILE A 144 -8.76 -15.94 0.28
CA ILE A 144 -7.53 -15.30 0.74
C ILE A 144 -6.37 -16.01 0.07
N THR A 145 -5.71 -15.35 -0.87
CA THR A 145 -4.41 -15.82 -1.37
C THR A 145 -3.33 -15.04 -0.63
N GLU A 146 -2.69 -15.70 0.31
CA GLU A 146 -1.57 -15.14 1.06
C GLU A 146 -0.30 -15.27 0.23
N ARG A 147 0.30 -14.15 -0.13
CA ARG A 147 1.62 -14.10 -0.74
C ARG A 147 2.61 -13.55 0.27
N THR A 148 3.43 -14.44 0.82
CA THR A 148 4.53 -14.06 1.70
C THR A 148 5.80 -13.88 0.87
N VAL A 149 6.32 -12.66 0.84
CA VAL A 149 7.63 -12.37 0.25
C VAL A 149 8.64 -12.30 1.39
N ARG A 150 9.57 -13.25 1.46
CA ARG A 150 10.69 -13.20 2.38
C ARG A 150 11.67 -12.13 1.94
N ILE A 151 12.04 -11.25 2.85
CA ILE A 151 13.11 -10.28 2.64
C ILE A 151 14.38 -10.90 3.17
N GLU A 152 15.27 -11.32 2.28
CA GLU A 152 16.61 -11.74 2.69
C GLU A 152 17.38 -10.52 3.18
N ARG A 153 17.89 -10.59 4.40
CA ARG A 153 18.89 -9.63 4.86
C ARG A 153 20.18 -9.95 4.13
N ASP A 154 20.73 -8.98 3.43
CA ASP A 154 22.11 -9.06 2.98
C ASP A 154 22.97 -9.43 4.20
N LYS A 155 23.55 -10.61 4.15
CA LYS A 155 24.56 -11.01 5.12
C LYS A 155 25.71 -10.03 4.96
N GLN A 156 25.80 -9.10 5.90
CA GLN A 156 27.01 -8.31 6.09
C GLN A 156 28.13 -9.32 6.31
N ILE A 157 29.00 -9.44 5.34
CA ILE A 157 30.18 -10.29 5.44
C ILE A 157 31.08 -9.59 6.44
N ASP A 158 31.03 -10.05 7.69
CA ASP A 158 32.06 -9.72 8.66
C ASP A 158 33.35 -10.36 8.16
N HIS A 159 34.25 -9.54 7.62
CA HIS A 159 35.64 -9.93 7.44
C HIS A 159 36.28 -10.00 8.84
N PRO A 160 36.74 -11.17 9.28
CA PRO A 160 37.60 -11.22 10.43
C PRO A 160 38.95 -10.60 10.06
N LEU A 161 39.41 -9.67 10.91
CA LEU A 161 40.81 -9.21 10.92
C LEU A 161 41.74 -10.32 11.39
#